data_46e05f94a2439b2336b258fe0c206ac6
#
_entry.id   46e05f94a2439b2336b258fe0c206ac6
#
_cell.length_a   1.000
_cell.length_b   1.000
_cell.length_c   1.000
_cell.angle_alpha   90.00
_cell.angle_beta   90.00
_cell.angle_gamma   90.00
#
_symmetry.space_group_name_H-M   'P 1'
#
loop_
_entity.id
_entity.type
_entity.pdbx_description
1 polymer ?
#
loop_
_entity_poly.entity_id
_entity_poly.type
_entity_poly.pdbx_seq_one_letter_code
_entity_poly.pdbx_strand_id
1 'polypeptide(L)'
;MSSTTSPPILPISNTTATTTAQSSQPPIATPAFRNFLSNITESVRNNLAQRRPWSELVDRSAFSKPESFSDATLRVRKNYSYFRINYLTVIGLVLAFSLLSNPISLLVLLGLLSAWLFLYLFRPSDQPLVLFGRAFSDKETLGILAVSSIFVIFLTSVGSLLISALLIGVALVCAHGAFRAPEDLFLDEQENVSTGFLSFIGGAASNAAVAAAAATPAVAARV
;
A
#
# COMPACT_ATOMS: atom_id res chain seq x y z
N MET A 1 70.52 -21.04 49.34
CA MET A 1 69.17 -20.45 49.21
C MET A 1 69.14 -19.63 47.93
N SER A 2 68.75 -20.26 46.84
CA SER A 2 68.73 -19.64 45.50
C SER A 2 67.31 -19.38 45.13
N SER A 3 66.92 -18.09 45.05
CA SER A 3 65.63 -17.59 44.59
C SER A 3 65.72 -17.46 43.07
N THR A 4 65.02 -18.29 42.37
CA THR A 4 64.78 -18.17 40.91
C THR A 4 63.60 -17.30 40.67
N THR A 5 63.85 -16.07 40.18
CA THR A 5 62.83 -15.14 39.75
C THR A 5 62.46 -15.47 38.30
N SER A 6 61.23 -15.91 38.07
CA SER A 6 60.69 -16.09 36.72
C SER A 6 60.36 -14.73 36.09
N PRO A 7 60.64 -14.51 34.80
CA PRO A 7 60.25 -13.26 34.12
C PRO A 7 58.73 -13.20 33.81
N PRO A 8 58.12 -12.00 33.79
CA PRO A 8 56.71 -11.85 33.47
C PRO A 8 56.46 -12.09 31.99
N ILE A 9 55.43 -12.93 31.73
CA ILE A 9 54.94 -13.19 30.39
C ILE A 9 54.04 -12.03 29.96
N LEU A 10 54.45 -11.28 28.93
CA LEU A 10 53.63 -10.26 28.29
C LEU A 10 52.50 -10.94 27.50
N PRO A 11 51.25 -10.48 27.58
CA PRO A 11 50.18 -10.98 26.75
C PRO A 11 50.38 -10.56 25.28
N ILE A 12 50.49 -11.54 24.41
CA ILE A 12 50.50 -11.33 22.96
C ILE A 12 49.08 -10.91 22.55
N SER A 13 48.89 -9.62 22.30
CA SER A 13 47.68 -9.11 21.64
C SER A 13 47.66 -9.59 20.19
N ASN A 14 46.98 -10.69 19.93
CA ASN A 14 46.58 -11.06 18.59
C ASN A 14 45.55 -10.06 18.11
N THR A 15 46.02 -8.97 17.55
CA THR A 15 45.19 -8.10 16.69
C THR A 15 44.96 -8.85 15.40
N THR A 16 43.99 -9.74 15.41
CA THR A 16 43.42 -10.26 14.17
C THR A 16 42.67 -9.08 13.55
N ALA A 17 43.31 -8.39 12.63
CA ALA A 17 42.66 -7.47 11.72
C ALA A 17 41.64 -8.28 10.92
N THR A 18 40.43 -8.38 11.45
CA THR A 18 39.28 -8.83 10.67
C THR A 18 39.03 -7.75 9.63
N THR A 19 39.69 -7.88 8.50
CA THR A 19 39.30 -7.21 7.29
C THR A 19 37.89 -7.68 6.98
N THR A 20 36.92 -6.93 7.47
CA THR A 20 35.53 -7.09 7.04
C THR A 20 35.53 -6.77 5.57
N ALA A 21 35.73 -7.78 4.74
CA ALA A 21 35.38 -7.70 3.34
C ALA A 21 33.90 -7.34 3.27
N GLN A 22 33.65 -6.06 3.12
CA GLN A 22 32.32 -5.53 2.84
C GLN A 22 31.93 -6.14 1.51
N SER A 23 31.26 -7.31 1.58
CA SER A 23 30.72 -7.95 0.38
C SER A 23 29.76 -6.92 -0.22
N SER A 24 30.14 -6.36 -1.32
CA SER A 24 29.29 -5.54 -2.18
C SER A 24 28.18 -6.43 -2.73
N GLN A 25 27.20 -6.77 -1.88
CA GLN A 25 25.98 -7.42 -2.33
C GLN A 25 25.27 -6.43 -3.29
N PRO A 26 24.81 -6.92 -4.42
CA PRO A 26 24.07 -6.07 -5.34
C PRO A 26 22.87 -5.45 -4.62
N PRO A 27 22.47 -4.20 -4.91
CA PRO A 27 21.41 -3.47 -4.20
C PRO A 27 20.06 -4.22 -4.14
N ILE A 28 19.85 -5.17 -5.04
CA ILE A 28 18.68 -6.06 -5.12
C ILE A 28 18.63 -7.08 -3.97
N ALA A 29 19.72 -7.28 -3.24
CA ALA A 29 19.84 -8.28 -2.16
C ALA A 29 19.79 -7.68 -0.76
N THR A 30 19.48 -6.38 -0.62
CA THR A 30 19.40 -5.74 0.71
C THR A 30 18.27 -6.36 1.56
N PRO A 31 18.48 -6.51 2.88
CA PRO A 31 17.44 -7.01 3.78
C PRO A 31 16.12 -6.25 3.66
N ALA A 32 16.18 -4.93 3.45
CA ALA A 32 15.00 -4.08 3.26
C ALA A 32 14.19 -4.48 2.02
N PHE A 33 14.85 -4.77 0.90
CA PHE A 33 14.18 -5.21 -0.33
C PHE A 33 13.52 -6.59 -0.16
N ARG A 34 14.21 -7.54 0.48
CA ARG A 34 13.65 -8.87 0.76
C ARG A 34 12.41 -8.77 1.66
N ASN A 35 12.49 -7.97 2.73
CA ASN A 35 11.37 -7.75 3.64
C ASN A 35 10.20 -7.06 2.92
N PHE A 36 10.47 -6.11 2.04
CA PHE A 36 9.44 -5.46 1.23
C PHE A 36 8.74 -6.46 0.31
N LEU A 37 9.49 -7.28 -0.43
CA LEU A 37 8.93 -8.31 -1.30
C LEU A 37 8.15 -9.37 -0.51
N SER A 38 8.68 -9.85 0.62
CA SER A 38 7.98 -10.83 1.46
C SER A 38 6.66 -10.26 1.99
N ASN A 39 6.66 -9.02 2.48
CA ASN A 39 5.46 -8.36 2.99
C ASN A 39 4.39 -8.17 1.90
N ILE A 40 4.81 -7.75 0.68
CA ILE A 40 3.87 -7.64 -0.45
C ILE A 40 3.32 -9.02 -0.82
N THR A 41 4.20 -10.02 -0.97
CA THR A 41 3.78 -11.37 -1.37
C THR A 41 2.83 -11.98 -0.34
N GLU A 42 3.12 -11.81 0.94
CA GLU A 42 2.26 -12.28 2.02
C GLU A 42 0.94 -11.53 2.06
N SER A 43 0.95 -10.22 1.93
CA SER A 43 -0.27 -9.40 1.86
C SER A 43 -1.15 -9.79 0.68
N VAL A 44 -0.57 -9.97 -0.51
CA VAL A 44 -1.30 -10.41 -1.70
C VAL A 44 -1.87 -11.82 -1.50
N ARG A 45 -1.07 -12.75 -0.97
CA ARG A 45 -1.51 -14.12 -0.69
C ARG A 45 -2.66 -14.16 0.31
N ASN A 46 -2.56 -13.41 1.41
CA ASN A 46 -3.58 -13.35 2.46
C ASN A 46 -4.88 -12.72 1.94
N ASN A 47 -4.78 -11.65 1.16
CA ASN A 47 -5.96 -11.05 0.53
C ASN A 47 -6.60 -12.00 -0.49
N LEU A 48 -5.81 -12.64 -1.35
CA LEU A 48 -6.34 -13.59 -2.32
C LEU A 48 -6.93 -14.85 -1.66
N ALA A 49 -6.46 -15.24 -0.47
CA ALA A 49 -7.06 -16.34 0.30
C ALA A 49 -8.49 -16.02 0.79
N GLN A 50 -8.81 -14.74 0.98
CA GLN A 50 -10.13 -14.27 1.41
C GLN A 50 -11.12 -14.10 0.25
N ARG A 51 -10.73 -14.41 -0.99
CA ARG A 51 -11.63 -14.34 -2.13
C ARG A 51 -12.76 -15.35 -2.00
N ARG A 52 -13.94 -14.96 -2.43
CA ARG A 52 -15.08 -15.87 -2.56
C ARG A 52 -14.92 -16.75 -3.81
N PRO A 53 -15.54 -17.93 -3.85
CA PRO A 53 -15.51 -18.79 -5.03
C PRO A 53 -15.97 -18.05 -6.29
N TRP A 54 -15.23 -18.21 -7.37
CA TRP A 54 -15.59 -17.58 -8.65
C TRP A 54 -16.90 -18.12 -9.22
N SER A 55 -17.27 -19.35 -8.89
CA SER A 55 -18.56 -19.95 -9.27
C SER A 55 -19.74 -19.15 -8.73
N GLU A 56 -19.66 -18.66 -7.49
CA GLU A 56 -20.69 -17.81 -6.92
C GLU A 56 -20.79 -16.46 -7.65
N LEU A 57 -19.64 -15.87 -8.03
CA LEU A 57 -19.62 -14.61 -8.74
C LEU A 57 -20.34 -14.71 -10.10
N VAL A 58 -20.19 -15.83 -10.81
CA VAL A 58 -20.69 -16.03 -12.18
C VAL A 58 -22.04 -16.78 -12.19
N ASP A 59 -22.62 -17.06 -11.03
CA ASP A 59 -23.88 -17.77 -10.95
C ASP A 59 -25.01 -16.98 -11.61
N ARG A 60 -25.47 -17.51 -12.77
CA ARG A 60 -26.52 -16.89 -13.58
C ARG A 60 -27.88 -16.89 -12.91
N SER A 61 -28.15 -17.83 -12.01
CA SER A 61 -29.43 -17.93 -11.30
C SER A 61 -29.65 -16.76 -10.34
N ALA A 62 -28.57 -16.15 -9.86
CA ALA A 62 -28.60 -15.00 -8.95
C ALA A 62 -28.78 -13.64 -9.66
N PHE A 63 -28.83 -13.61 -11.00
CA PHE A 63 -29.00 -12.34 -11.73
C PHE A 63 -30.47 -12.00 -11.91
N SER A 64 -30.85 -10.81 -11.48
CA SER A 64 -32.19 -10.25 -11.65
C SER A 64 -32.13 -8.75 -11.90
N LYS A 65 -33.11 -8.24 -12.65
CA LYS A 65 -33.21 -6.81 -12.90
C LYS A 65 -33.55 -6.08 -11.59
N PRO A 66 -32.83 -5.01 -11.22
CA PRO A 66 -33.21 -4.18 -10.06
C PRO A 66 -34.54 -3.47 -10.30
N GLU A 67 -35.36 -3.33 -9.26
CA GLU A 67 -36.67 -2.71 -9.35
C GLU A 67 -36.58 -1.17 -9.44
N SER A 68 -35.55 -0.61 -8.84
CA SER A 68 -35.32 0.84 -8.79
C SER A 68 -33.81 1.16 -8.74
N PHE A 69 -33.48 2.43 -8.97
CA PHE A 69 -32.10 2.89 -8.81
C PHE A 69 -31.61 2.75 -7.35
N SER A 70 -32.50 2.95 -6.39
CA SER A 70 -32.19 2.74 -4.97
C SER A 70 -31.87 1.27 -4.67
N ASP A 71 -32.65 0.34 -5.23
CA ASP A 71 -32.40 -1.10 -5.13
C ASP A 71 -31.07 -1.47 -5.78
N ALA A 72 -30.80 -0.97 -6.99
CA ALA A 72 -29.52 -1.19 -7.67
C ALA A 72 -28.32 -0.73 -6.80
N THR A 73 -28.41 0.46 -6.21
CA THR A 73 -27.36 1.00 -5.36
C THR A 73 -27.15 0.16 -4.09
N LEU A 74 -28.26 -0.29 -3.47
CA LEU A 74 -28.21 -1.17 -2.31
C LEU A 74 -27.55 -2.52 -2.66
N ARG A 75 -27.92 -3.11 -3.81
CA ARG A 75 -27.33 -4.37 -4.30
C ARG A 75 -25.84 -4.21 -4.56
N VAL A 76 -25.41 -3.13 -5.22
CA VAL A 76 -23.98 -2.84 -5.44
C VAL A 76 -23.23 -2.79 -4.12
N ARG A 77 -23.78 -2.09 -3.11
CA ARG A 77 -23.14 -1.96 -1.79
C ARG A 77 -23.01 -3.31 -1.10
N LYS A 78 -24.07 -4.12 -1.08
CA LYS A 78 -24.08 -5.45 -0.48
C LYS A 78 -23.11 -6.40 -1.19
N ASN A 79 -23.20 -6.48 -2.51
CA ASN A 79 -22.32 -7.33 -3.31
C ASN A 79 -20.86 -6.87 -3.22
N TYR A 80 -20.59 -5.55 -3.14
CA TYR A 80 -19.22 -5.06 -2.92
C TYR A 80 -18.67 -5.50 -1.58
N SER A 81 -19.44 -5.44 -0.51
CA SER A 81 -19.00 -5.92 0.81
C SER A 81 -18.61 -7.40 0.76
N TYR A 82 -19.44 -8.22 0.14
CA TYR A 82 -19.25 -9.67 0.08
C TYR A 82 -18.14 -10.10 -0.90
N PHE A 83 -18.10 -9.54 -2.13
CA PHE A 83 -17.15 -9.88 -3.19
C PHE A 83 -15.96 -8.93 -3.29
N ARG A 84 -15.67 -8.16 -2.24
CA ARG A 84 -14.66 -7.10 -2.26
C ARG A 84 -13.34 -7.53 -2.92
N ILE A 85 -12.80 -8.67 -2.52
CA ILE A 85 -11.51 -9.15 -3.04
C ILE A 85 -11.63 -9.60 -4.50
N ASN A 86 -12.72 -10.26 -4.88
CA ASN A 86 -12.98 -10.64 -6.25
C ASN A 86 -13.10 -9.41 -7.15
N TYR A 87 -13.83 -8.39 -6.73
CA TYR A 87 -14.00 -7.13 -7.47
C TYR A 87 -12.69 -6.37 -7.61
N LEU A 88 -11.89 -6.28 -6.54
CA LEU A 88 -10.54 -5.69 -6.62
C LEU A 88 -9.64 -6.49 -7.58
N THR A 89 -9.78 -7.81 -7.61
CA THR A 89 -9.05 -8.66 -8.57
C THR A 89 -9.49 -8.37 -10.01
N VAL A 90 -10.79 -8.22 -10.27
CA VAL A 90 -11.30 -7.87 -11.61
C VAL A 90 -10.77 -6.50 -12.05
N ILE A 91 -10.83 -5.48 -11.18
CA ILE A 91 -10.27 -4.15 -11.48
C ILE A 91 -8.76 -4.26 -11.75
N GLY A 92 -8.04 -5.00 -10.93
CA GLY A 92 -6.61 -5.25 -11.12
C GLY A 92 -6.28 -5.94 -12.46
N LEU A 93 -7.09 -6.91 -12.87
CA LEU A 93 -6.94 -7.57 -14.17
C LEU A 93 -7.20 -6.63 -15.35
N VAL A 94 -8.21 -5.75 -15.25
CA VAL A 94 -8.48 -4.72 -16.26
C VAL A 94 -7.30 -3.76 -16.38
N LEU A 95 -6.76 -3.30 -15.25
CA LEU A 95 -5.58 -2.45 -15.22
C LEU A 95 -4.35 -3.16 -15.82
N ALA A 96 -4.11 -4.40 -15.42
CA ALA A 96 -2.99 -5.19 -15.94
C ALA A 96 -3.11 -5.39 -17.46
N PHE A 97 -4.29 -5.76 -17.95
CA PHE A 97 -4.54 -5.92 -19.37
C PHE A 97 -4.35 -4.60 -20.14
N SER A 98 -4.85 -3.49 -19.59
CA SER A 98 -4.69 -2.16 -20.19
C SER A 98 -3.21 -1.75 -20.29
N LEU A 99 -2.41 -2.03 -19.25
CA LEU A 99 -0.98 -1.74 -19.26
C LEU A 99 -0.21 -2.64 -20.23
N LEU A 100 -0.51 -3.93 -20.25
CA LEU A 100 0.11 -4.88 -21.19
C LEU A 100 -0.20 -4.52 -22.65
N SER A 101 -1.40 -4.00 -22.92
CA SER A 101 -1.81 -3.53 -24.24
C SER A 101 -1.12 -2.21 -24.64
N ASN A 102 -0.50 -1.51 -23.69
CA ASN A 102 0.20 -0.22 -23.90
C ASN A 102 1.64 -0.28 -23.35
N PRO A 103 2.58 -0.93 -24.07
CA PRO A 103 3.91 -1.22 -23.57
C PRO A 103 4.72 0.03 -23.21
N ILE A 104 4.52 1.14 -23.92
CA ILE A 104 5.20 2.41 -23.60
C ILE A 104 4.75 2.92 -22.21
N SER A 105 3.45 2.90 -21.94
CA SER A 105 2.91 3.30 -20.63
C SER A 105 3.39 2.38 -19.50
N LEU A 106 3.49 1.08 -19.79
CA LEU A 106 4.06 0.11 -18.86
C LEU A 106 5.53 0.41 -18.55
N LEU A 107 6.36 0.70 -19.57
CA LEU A 107 7.76 1.05 -19.38
C LEU A 107 7.94 2.34 -18.60
N VAL A 108 7.12 3.37 -18.86
CA VAL A 108 7.12 4.63 -18.11
C VAL A 108 6.80 4.38 -16.64
N LEU A 109 5.77 3.59 -16.35
CA LEU A 109 5.40 3.23 -14.97
C LEU A 109 6.47 2.42 -14.26
N LEU A 110 7.07 1.44 -14.94
CA LEU A 110 8.19 0.66 -14.38
C LEU A 110 9.39 1.54 -14.10
N GLY A 111 9.73 2.47 -15.01
CA GLY A 111 10.80 3.44 -14.82
C GLY A 111 10.53 4.35 -13.61
N LEU A 112 9.31 4.85 -13.48
CA LEU A 112 8.90 5.69 -12.35
C LEU A 112 8.95 4.91 -11.03
N LEU A 113 8.43 3.68 -11.01
CA LEU A 113 8.49 2.80 -9.86
C LEU A 113 9.94 2.50 -9.46
N SER A 114 10.79 2.21 -10.44
CA SER A 114 12.22 1.98 -10.21
C SER A 114 12.90 3.22 -9.62
N ALA A 115 12.57 4.41 -10.12
CA ALA A 115 13.10 5.66 -9.56
C ALA A 115 12.70 5.83 -8.08
N TRP A 116 11.44 5.58 -7.73
CA TRP A 116 10.97 5.63 -6.34
C TRP A 116 11.66 4.59 -5.46
N LEU A 117 11.80 3.35 -5.93
CA LEU A 117 12.44 2.28 -5.18
C LEU A 117 13.92 2.56 -4.94
N PHE A 118 14.67 2.92 -5.99
CA PHE A 118 16.12 3.06 -5.88
C PHE A 118 16.58 4.41 -5.34
N LEU A 119 15.89 5.50 -5.68
CA LEU A 119 16.33 6.84 -5.26
C LEU A 119 15.78 7.24 -3.89
N TYR A 120 14.71 6.62 -3.43
CA TYR A 120 14.06 6.97 -2.17
C TYR A 120 13.97 5.80 -1.19
N LEU A 121 13.31 4.69 -1.56
CA LEU A 121 12.95 3.64 -0.60
C LEU A 121 14.14 2.76 -0.17
N PHE A 122 15.02 2.40 -1.08
CA PHE A 122 16.15 1.50 -0.81
C PHE A 122 17.47 2.23 -0.61
N ARG A 123 17.46 3.56 -0.65
CA ARG A 123 18.65 4.34 -0.34
C ARG A 123 18.93 4.30 1.16
N PRO A 124 20.20 4.08 1.59
CA PRO A 124 20.59 4.28 2.98
C PRO A 124 20.35 5.73 3.39
N SER A 125 19.68 5.95 4.55
CA SER A 125 19.37 7.27 5.08
C SER A 125 20.62 8.09 5.42
N ASP A 126 21.75 7.44 5.59
CA ASP A 126 23.00 8.06 6.04
C ASP A 126 23.82 8.70 4.90
N GLN A 127 23.44 8.49 3.66
CA GLN A 127 24.17 9.00 2.49
C GLN A 127 23.28 9.93 1.65
N PRO A 128 23.64 11.21 1.49
CA PRO A 128 22.91 12.12 0.62
C PRO A 128 23.01 11.63 -0.84
N LEU A 129 21.93 11.83 -1.60
CA LEU A 129 21.91 11.51 -3.02
C LEU A 129 22.79 12.54 -3.76
N VAL A 130 23.91 12.08 -4.31
CA VAL A 130 24.77 12.94 -5.12
C VAL A 130 24.44 12.74 -6.60
N LEU A 131 23.82 13.76 -7.22
CA LEU A 131 23.51 13.81 -8.64
C LEU A 131 24.14 15.07 -9.24
N PHE A 132 24.86 14.92 -10.34
CA PHE A 132 25.55 16.02 -11.03
C PHE A 132 26.47 16.86 -10.11
N GLY A 133 27.10 16.22 -9.11
CA GLY A 133 28.00 16.91 -8.16
C GLY A 133 27.31 17.67 -7.04
N ARG A 134 25.96 17.64 -6.97
CA ARG A 134 25.17 18.23 -5.89
C ARG A 134 24.62 17.14 -4.97
N ALA A 135 24.74 17.34 -3.67
CA ALA A 135 24.13 16.49 -2.66
C ALA A 135 22.69 16.95 -2.40
N PHE A 136 21.75 16.02 -2.53
CA PHE A 136 20.32 16.25 -2.27
C PHE A 136 19.93 15.63 -0.93
N SER A 137 19.19 16.38 -0.13
CA SER A 137 18.59 15.87 1.10
C SER A 137 17.41 14.94 0.79
N ASP A 138 16.95 14.16 1.78
CA ASP A 138 15.80 13.27 1.62
C ASP A 138 14.52 14.01 1.22
N LYS A 139 14.30 15.19 1.80
CA LYS A 139 13.14 16.04 1.50
C LYS A 139 13.20 16.60 0.07
N GLU A 140 14.39 17.02 -0.38
CA GLU A 140 14.59 17.46 -1.76
C GLU A 140 14.40 16.33 -2.75
N THR A 141 14.93 15.14 -2.46
CA THR A 141 14.74 13.94 -3.28
C THR A 141 13.27 13.56 -3.38
N LEU A 142 12.54 13.56 -2.26
CA LEU A 142 11.10 13.32 -2.22
C LEU A 142 10.34 14.36 -3.07
N GLY A 143 10.65 15.64 -2.90
CA GLY A 143 10.02 16.71 -3.67
C GLY A 143 10.26 16.57 -5.18
N ILE A 144 11.48 16.30 -5.59
CA ILE A 144 11.85 16.10 -7.00
C ILE A 144 11.14 14.87 -7.57
N LEU A 145 11.11 13.74 -6.85
CA LEU A 145 10.40 12.54 -7.28
C LEU A 145 8.89 12.79 -7.40
N ALA A 146 8.28 13.49 -6.46
CA ALA A 146 6.85 13.79 -6.50
C ALA A 146 6.51 14.71 -7.68
N VAL A 147 7.25 15.80 -7.87
CA VAL A 147 7.04 16.74 -8.98
C VAL A 147 7.29 16.05 -10.32
N SER A 148 8.39 15.31 -10.45
CA SER A 148 8.69 14.58 -11.69
C SER A 148 7.63 13.50 -12.00
N SER A 149 7.09 12.82 -10.98
CA SER A 149 6.01 11.85 -11.15
C SER A 149 4.75 12.50 -11.72
N ILE A 150 4.35 13.64 -11.16
CA ILE A 150 3.21 14.40 -11.65
C ILE A 150 3.46 14.81 -13.11
N PHE A 151 4.63 15.37 -13.40
CA PHE A 151 4.99 15.78 -14.74
C PHE A 151 4.94 14.61 -15.74
N VAL A 152 5.54 13.48 -15.41
CA VAL A 152 5.55 12.28 -16.26
C VAL A 152 4.12 11.77 -16.51
N ILE A 153 3.29 11.69 -15.46
CA ILE A 153 1.90 11.24 -15.59
C ILE A 153 1.07 12.18 -16.48
N PHE A 154 1.28 13.49 -16.38
CA PHE A 154 0.55 14.48 -17.19
C PHE A 154 1.07 14.59 -18.63
N LEU A 155 2.40 14.51 -18.85
CA LEU A 155 2.97 14.60 -20.19
C LEU A 155 2.81 13.32 -21.00
N THR A 156 2.61 12.19 -20.34
CA THR A 156 2.42 10.90 -20.99
C THR A 156 0.95 10.48 -20.95
N SER A 157 0.54 9.59 -21.83
CA SER A 157 -0.80 9.01 -21.83
C SER A 157 -1.08 8.05 -20.66
N VAL A 158 -0.11 7.87 -19.74
CA VAL A 158 -0.23 6.94 -18.59
C VAL A 158 -1.40 7.32 -17.69
N GLY A 159 -1.56 8.62 -17.38
CA GLY A 159 -2.64 9.10 -16.52
C GLY A 159 -4.03 8.78 -17.09
N SER A 160 -4.25 9.11 -18.35
CA SER A 160 -5.53 8.85 -19.03
C SER A 160 -5.82 7.35 -19.17
N LEU A 161 -4.79 6.55 -19.47
CA LEU A 161 -4.89 5.10 -19.54
C LEU A 161 -5.33 4.50 -18.20
N LEU A 162 -4.69 4.88 -17.10
CA LEU A 162 -5.01 4.38 -15.77
C LEU A 162 -6.43 4.77 -15.34
N ILE A 163 -6.82 6.03 -15.57
CA ILE A 163 -8.17 6.51 -15.26
C ILE A 163 -9.21 5.75 -16.08
N SER A 164 -8.99 5.60 -17.40
CA SER A 164 -9.91 4.87 -18.27
C SER A 164 -10.05 3.40 -17.86
N ALA A 165 -8.93 2.73 -17.57
CA ALA A 165 -8.95 1.34 -17.12
C ALA A 165 -9.66 1.19 -15.77
N LEU A 166 -9.42 2.12 -14.83
CA LEU A 166 -10.11 2.14 -13.55
C LEU A 166 -11.61 2.34 -13.71
N LEU A 167 -12.03 3.30 -14.53
CA LEU A 167 -13.45 3.55 -14.81
C LEU A 167 -14.13 2.33 -15.45
N ILE A 168 -13.48 1.67 -16.41
CA ILE A 168 -13.99 0.43 -17.01
C ILE A 168 -14.13 -0.66 -15.95
N GLY A 169 -13.10 -0.87 -15.12
CA GLY A 169 -13.13 -1.86 -14.04
C GLY A 169 -14.25 -1.58 -13.03
N VAL A 170 -14.40 -0.33 -12.61
CA VAL A 170 -15.47 0.09 -11.70
C VAL A 170 -16.85 -0.08 -12.35
N ALA A 171 -17.00 0.29 -13.61
CA ALA A 171 -18.26 0.11 -14.34
C ALA A 171 -18.67 -1.37 -14.43
N LEU A 172 -17.72 -2.27 -14.71
CA LEU A 172 -17.97 -3.72 -14.71
C LEU A 172 -18.42 -4.22 -13.34
N VAL A 173 -17.74 -3.80 -12.28
CA VAL A 173 -18.08 -4.17 -10.89
C VAL A 173 -19.46 -3.62 -10.50
N CYS A 174 -19.75 -2.37 -10.82
CA CYS A 174 -21.05 -1.74 -10.55
C CYS A 174 -22.17 -2.42 -11.33
N ALA A 175 -21.96 -2.71 -12.60
CA ALA A 175 -22.95 -3.43 -13.42
C ALA A 175 -23.23 -4.83 -12.83
N HIS A 176 -22.19 -5.61 -12.57
CA HIS A 176 -22.34 -6.90 -11.93
C HIS A 176 -23.07 -6.80 -10.59
N GLY A 177 -22.61 -5.89 -9.70
CA GLY A 177 -23.20 -5.71 -8.36
C GLY A 177 -24.66 -5.24 -8.39
N ALA A 178 -25.07 -4.45 -9.39
CA ALA A 178 -26.44 -3.98 -9.53
C ALA A 178 -27.40 -5.09 -9.98
N PHE A 179 -26.94 -5.97 -10.89
CA PHE A 179 -27.79 -7.02 -11.44
C PHE A 179 -27.78 -8.32 -10.61
N ARG A 180 -26.78 -8.53 -9.76
CA ARG A 180 -26.77 -9.69 -8.86
C ARG A 180 -27.67 -9.45 -7.67
N ALA A 181 -28.67 -10.31 -7.46
CA ALA A 181 -29.49 -10.33 -6.24
C ALA A 181 -28.61 -10.77 -5.06
N PRO A 182 -28.53 -10.00 -3.99
CA PRO A 182 -27.81 -10.40 -2.79
C PRO A 182 -28.60 -11.51 -2.08
N GLU A 183 -27.91 -12.58 -1.69
CA GLU A 183 -28.51 -13.63 -0.87
C GLU A 183 -28.71 -13.14 0.59
N ASP A 184 -29.69 -13.69 1.28
CA ASP A 184 -30.00 -13.28 2.65
C ASP A 184 -28.84 -13.55 3.63
N LEU A 185 -28.00 -14.52 3.34
CA LEU A 185 -26.76 -14.83 4.08
C LEU A 185 -25.74 -13.67 4.14
N PHE A 186 -25.85 -12.68 3.23
CA PHE A 186 -24.96 -11.51 3.21
C PHE A 186 -25.38 -10.44 4.24
N LEU A 187 -26.54 -10.59 4.86
CA LEU A 187 -27.08 -9.60 5.80
C LEU A 187 -26.31 -9.61 7.13
N ASP A 188 -25.94 -10.78 7.63
CA ASP A 188 -25.29 -10.94 8.93
C ASP A 188 -23.84 -10.41 8.95
N GLU A 189 -23.11 -10.52 7.83
CA GLU A 189 -21.74 -9.97 7.74
C GLU A 189 -21.74 -8.44 7.59
N GLN A 190 -22.77 -7.86 6.98
CA GLN A 190 -22.81 -6.43 6.70
C GLN A 190 -23.17 -5.59 7.93
N GLU A 191 -23.95 -6.11 8.83
CA GLU A 191 -24.30 -5.44 10.10
C GLU A 191 -23.03 -5.20 10.93
N ASN A 192 -22.14 -6.17 11.00
CA ASN A 192 -20.88 -6.07 11.73
C ASN A 192 -19.91 -5.03 11.12
N VAL A 193 -19.85 -4.94 9.78
CA VAL A 193 -18.95 -3.98 9.10
C VAL A 193 -19.48 -2.55 9.15
N SER A 194 -20.79 -2.36 8.98
CA SER A 194 -21.42 -1.04 9.04
C SER A 194 -21.39 -0.47 10.46
N THR A 195 -21.62 -1.31 11.48
CA THR A 195 -21.52 -0.93 12.89
C THR A 195 -20.09 -0.55 13.26
N GLY A 196 -19.08 -1.30 12.79
CA GLY A 196 -17.68 -0.98 13.00
C GLY A 196 -17.25 0.35 12.36
N PHE A 197 -17.71 0.63 11.15
CA PHE A 197 -17.39 1.89 10.45
C PHE A 197 -18.10 3.10 11.07
N LEU A 198 -19.38 2.96 11.41
CA LEU A 198 -20.14 4.02 12.07
C LEU A 198 -19.63 4.27 13.49
N SER A 199 -19.24 3.24 14.23
CA SER A 199 -18.63 3.41 15.55
C SER A 199 -17.25 4.05 15.47
N PHE A 200 -16.47 3.78 14.42
CA PHE A 200 -15.18 4.45 14.18
C PHE A 200 -15.37 5.95 13.89
N ILE A 201 -16.34 6.31 13.03
CA ILE A 201 -16.65 7.73 12.73
C ILE A 201 -17.28 8.41 13.95
N GLY A 202 -18.22 7.74 14.64
CA GLY A 202 -18.84 8.26 15.85
C GLY A 202 -17.83 8.46 16.99
N GLY A 203 -16.90 7.53 17.18
CA GLY A 203 -15.81 7.64 18.15
C GLY A 203 -14.84 8.77 17.82
N ALA A 204 -14.51 8.97 16.54
CA ALA A 204 -13.67 10.09 16.12
C ALA A 204 -14.37 11.45 16.34
N ALA A 205 -15.67 11.55 16.07
CA ALA A 205 -16.44 12.77 16.29
C ALA A 205 -16.60 13.10 17.78
N SER A 206 -16.84 12.09 18.64
CA SER A 206 -16.94 12.29 20.09
C SER A 206 -15.60 12.71 20.70
N ASN A 207 -14.49 12.12 20.27
CA ASN A 207 -13.15 12.51 20.73
C ASN A 207 -12.80 13.94 20.29
N ALA A 208 -13.18 14.36 19.09
CA ALA A 208 -12.99 15.73 18.64
C ALA A 208 -13.82 16.73 19.45
N ALA A 209 -15.07 16.38 19.79
CA ALA A 209 -15.95 17.21 20.62
C ALA A 209 -15.42 17.36 22.05
N VAL A 210 -14.92 16.28 22.66
CA VAL A 210 -14.30 16.32 24.00
C VAL A 210 -13.02 17.14 23.99
N ALA A 211 -12.19 17.02 22.95
CA ALA A 211 -10.97 17.83 22.80
C ALA A 211 -11.30 19.32 22.63
N ALA A 212 -12.36 19.66 21.89
CA ALA A 212 -12.82 21.04 21.71
C ALA A 212 -13.40 21.63 23.03
N ALA A 213 -14.13 20.83 23.80
CA ALA A 213 -14.65 21.24 25.10
C ALA A 213 -13.55 21.46 26.15
N ALA A 214 -12.46 20.68 26.09
CA ALA A 214 -11.31 20.83 26.97
C ALA A 214 -10.44 22.06 26.61
N ALA A 215 -10.53 22.56 25.37
CA ALA A 215 -9.80 23.71 24.88
C ALA A 215 -10.47 25.07 25.15
N THR A 216 -11.68 25.11 25.70
CA THR A 216 -12.34 26.37 26.10
C THR A 216 -11.71 26.86 27.40
N PRO A 217 -11.05 28.04 27.44
CA PRO A 217 -10.54 28.59 28.67
C PRO A 217 -11.71 28.95 29.57
N ALA A 218 -11.68 28.47 30.81
CA ALA A 218 -12.59 28.86 31.85
C ALA A 218 -12.36 30.37 32.11
N VAL A 219 -13.19 31.21 31.52
CA VAL A 219 -13.26 32.63 31.89
C VAL A 219 -13.86 32.64 33.30
N ALA A 220 -12.94 32.78 34.29
CA ALA A 220 -13.29 32.92 35.68
C ALA A 220 -14.19 34.14 35.85
N ALA A 221 -15.42 33.93 36.27
CA ALA A 221 -16.27 34.95 36.86
C ALA A 221 -15.57 35.46 38.16
N ARG A 222 -14.94 36.59 38.10
CA ARG A 222 -14.65 37.42 39.28
C ARG A 222 -15.68 38.54 39.28
N VAL A 223 -16.60 38.44 40.20
CA VAL A 223 -17.31 39.56 40.83
C VAL A 223 -17.16 39.36 42.33
#